data_c884a2f285141ef32ef6d41542daa3c6
#
_entry.id   c884a2f285141ef32ef6d41542daa3c6
#
_cell.length_a   1.000
_cell.length_b   1.000
_cell.length_c   1.000
_cell.angle_alpha   90.00
_cell.angle_beta   90.00
_cell.angle_gamma   90.00
#
_symmetry.space_group_name_H-M   'P 1'
#
loop_
_entity.id
_entity.type
_entity.pdbx_description
1 polymer ?
#
loop_
_entity_poly.entity_id
_entity_poly.type
_entity_poly.pdbx_seq_one_letter_code
_entity_poly.pdbx_strand_id
1 'polypeptide(L)'
;MDGIFERADAADKKCAFFYTWEQLRDLERPGHLAWSQLINLHKNEHADDLAADAAIRYICSETPDLVFLYLGDTDEVGHDCGWMGEEYLACTANAMRCVRRVRESVPQDYNIILLADHGGHERHHGTEMPEDMTIPLVLNGPAFTEGQCFEGGSILDVAPTLGTLVGFKPAREWEGKSLIAVKE
;
A
#
# COMPACT_ATOMS: atom_id res chain seq x y z
N MET A 1 7.51 -5.37 18.80
CA MET A 1 7.10 -6.11 17.59
C MET A 1 7.82 -5.49 16.40
N ASP A 2 8.46 -6.30 15.57
CA ASP A 2 9.08 -5.83 14.34
C ASP A 2 8.01 -5.59 13.28
N GLY A 3 8.09 -4.45 12.60
CA GLY A 3 7.27 -4.14 11.44
C GLY A 3 7.85 -4.74 10.15
N ILE A 4 7.19 -4.41 9.03
CA ILE A 4 7.57 -4.94 7.71
C ILE A 4 8.97 -4.47 7.28
N PHE A 5 9.33 -3.22 7.56
CA PHE A 5 10.61 -2.66 7.16
C PHE A 5 11.77 -3.26 7.96
N GLU A 6 11.61 -3.45 9.28
CA GLU A 6 12.64 -4.12 10.09
C GLU A 6 12.85 -5.58 9.67
N ARG A 7 11.76 -6.28 9.31
CA ARG A 7 11.87 -7.68 8.85
C ARG A 7 12.52 -7.79 7.48
N ALA A 8 12.26 -6.84 6.58
CA ALA A 8 12.88 -6.79 5.27
C ALA A 8 14.37 -6.41 5.38
N ASP A 9 14.71 -5.38 6.16
CA ASP A 9 16.08 -4.95 6.41
C ASP A 9 16.93 -6.07 7.03
N ALA A 10 16.38 -6.81 8.01
CA ALA A 10 17.04 -7.99 8.59
C ALA A 10 17.32 -9.13 7.59
N ALA A 11 16.74 -9.05 6.39
CA ALA A 11 16.97 -9.96 5.27
C ALA A 11 17.73 -9.27 4.12
N ASP A 12 18.44 -8.18 4.40
CA ASP A 12 19.21 -7.38 3.45
C ASP A 12 18.39 -6.87 2.25
N LYS A 13 17.09 -6.51 2.48
CA LYS A 13 16.21 -6.01 1.45
C LYS A 13 16.18 -4.48 1.45
N LYS A 14 16.32 -3.90 0.26
CA LYS A 14 16.25 -2.46 0.04
C LYS A 14 14.81 -2.00 0.02
N CYS A 15 14.40 -1.21 1.02
CA CYS A 15 13.03 -0.74 1.19
C CYS A 15 12.91 0.76 0.95
N ALA A 16 11.77 1.20 0.39
CA ALA A 16 11.42 2.60 0.27
C ALA A 16 9.96 2.85 0.69
N PHE A 17 9.71 4.06 1.21
CA PHE A 17 8.41 4.48 1.69
C PHE A 17 8.04 5.86 1.15
N PHE A 18 6.88 5.97 0.48
CA PHE A 18 6.30 7.21 -0.03
C PHE A 18 4.90 7.35 0.53
N TYR A 19 4.60 8.48 1.16
CA TYR A 19 3.32 8.65 1.84
C TYR A 19 2.87 10.10 1.84
N THR A 20 1.55 10.31 1.89
CA THR A 20 0.95 11.65 1.85
C THR A 20 0.40 12.08 3.22
N TRP A 21 0.18 11.16 4.15
CA TRP A 21 -0.31 11.41 5.49
C TRP A 21 0.82 11.35 6.53
N GLU A 22 1.07 12.45 7.24
CA GLU A 22 2.24 12.61 8.12
C GLU A 22 2.28 11.62 9.29
N GLN A 23 1.12 11.18 9.78
CA GLN A 23 1.05 10.25 10.91
C GLN A 23 1.63 8.87 10.60
N LEU A 24 1.73 8.50 9.33
CA LEU A 24 2.40 7.26 8.92
C LEU A 24 3.93 7.29 9.09
N ARG A 25 4.52 8.46 9.37
CA ARG A 25 5.96 8.58 9.63
C ARG A 25 6.46 7.61 10.70
N ASP A 26 5.64 7.28 11.70
CA ASP A 26 6.03 6.39 12.79
C ASP A 26 6.17 4.91 12.35
N LEU A 27 5.72 4.54 11.13
CA LEU A 27 6.04 3.25 10.51
C LEU A 27 7.51 3.18 10.07
N GLU A 28 8.13 4.34 9.90
CA GLU A 28 9.52 4.50 9.53
C GLU A 28 10.40 4.53 10.78
N ARG A 29 10.91 3.39 11.20
CA ARG A 29 11.92 3.37 12.25
C ARG A 29 13.29 3.69 11.67
N PRO A 30 14.10 4.53 12.36
CA PRO A 30 15.40 4.95 11.83
C PRO A 30 16.32 3.76 11.48
N GLY A 31 16.89 3.81 10.27
CA GLY A 31 17.92 2.87 9.84
C GLY A 31 17.42 1.66 9.04
N HIS A 32 16.12 1.49 8.84
CA HIS A 32 15.55 0.33 8.13
C HIS A 32 15.03 0.63 6.71
N LEU A 33 15.13 1.89 6.26
CA LEU A 33 14.72 2.31 4.94
C LEU A 33 15.90 2.89 4.16
N ALA A 34 16.02 2.53 2.90
CA ALA A 34 16.95 3.17 1.98
C ALA A 34 16.45 4.55 1.53
N TRP A 35 15.13 4.75 1.50
CA TRP A 35 14.49 6.01 1.17
C TRP A 35 13.13 6.16 1.86
N SER A 36 12.83 7.36 2.33
CA SER A 36 11.51 7.74 2.81
C SER A 36 11.18 9.15 2.35
N GLN A 37 9.94 9.38 1.92
CA GLN A 37 9.49 10.70 1.47
C GLN A 37 8.02 10.94 1.82
N LEU A 38 7.80 11.95 2.67
CA LEU A 38 6.49 12.54 2.91
C LEU A 38 6.19 13.61 1.86
N ILE A 39 5.05 13.49 1.18
CA ILE A 39 4.42 14.53 0.38
C ILE A 39 3.12 14.92 1.09
N ASN A 40 3.20 15.85 2.03
CA ASN A 40 2.09 16.18 2.93
C ASN A 40 0.86 16.67 2.14
N LEU A 41 -0.24 15.94 2.22
CA LEU A 41 -1.50 16.19 1.50
C LEU A 41 -2.13 17.55 1.87
N HIS A 42 -2.04 17.99 3.12
CA HIS A 42 -2.56 19.31 3.55
C HIS A 42 -1.77 20.51 3.01
N LYS A 43 -0.63 20.27 2.34
CA LYS A 43 0.24 21.30 1.76
C LYS A 43 0.35 21.22 0.23
N ASN A 44 -0.24 20.19 -0.38
CA ASN A 44 -0.12 19.92 -1.81
C ASN A 44 -1.45 19.43 -2.36
N GLU A 45 -2.06 20.17 -3.27
CA GLU A 45 -3.36 19.84 -3.90
C GLU A 45 -3.34 18.54 -4.74
N HIS A 46 -2.16 18.04 -5.09
CA HIS A 46 -1.95 16.83 -5.90
C HIS A 46 -0.96 15.89 -5.21
N ALA A 47 -1.12 15.71 -3.91
CA ALA A 47 -0.18 14.94 -3.10
C ALA A 47 -0.04 13.50 -3.60
N ASP A 48 -1.13 12.84 -3.94
CA ASP A 48 -1.14 11.46 -4.46
C ASP A 48 -0.40 11.33 -5.80
N ASP A 49 -0.61 12.29 -6.72
CA ASP A 49 0.13 12.31 -7.99
C ASP A 49 1.63 12.51 -7.79
N LEU A 50 2.01 13.42 -6.91
CA LEU A 50 3.42 13.69 -6.59
C LEU A 50 4.08 12.50 -5.89
N ALA A 51 3.36 11.80 -5.01
CA ALA A 51 3.85 10.61 -4.32
C ALA A 51 4.04 9.45 -5.32
N ALA A 52 3.09 9.24 -6.22
CA ALA A 52 3.20 8.24 -7.27
C ALA A 52 4.39 8.53 -8.20
N ASP A 53 4.58 9.78 -8.61
CA ASP A 53 5.71 10.18 -9.46
C ASP A 53 7.06 10.02 -8.75
N ALA A 54 7.13 10.33 -7.46
CA ALA A 54 8.33 10.13 -6.66
C ALA A 54 8.67 8.63 -6.54
N ALA A 55 7.67 7.80 -6.25
CA ALA A 55 7.83 6.34 -6.18
C ALA A 55 8.28 5.75 -7.52
N ILE A 56 7.67 6.14 -8.64
CA ILE A 56 8.06 5.70 -9.99
C ILE A 56 9.53 6.04 -10.26
N ARG A 57 9.92 7.30 -10.05
CA ARG A 57 11.33 7.71 -10.27
C ARG A 57 12.29 6.89 -9.45
N TYR A 58 12.00 6.68 -8.18
CA TYR A 58 12.86 5.91 -7.29
C TYR A 58 12.93 4.44 -7.69
N ILE A 59 11.81 3.80 -7.99
CA ILE A 59 11.78 2.40 -8.43
C ILE A 59 12.63 2.21 -9.70
N CYS A 60 12.46 3.10 -10.69
CA CYS A 60 13.19 3.00 -11.95
C CYS A 60 14.70 3.27 -11.83
N SER A 61 15.15 4.08 -10.86
CA SER A 61 16.57 4.39 -10.67
C SER A 61 17.27 3.47 -9.70
N GLU A 62 16.59 3.04 -8.65
CA GLU A 62 17.19 2.38 -7.48
C GLU A 62 16.82 0.91 -7.33
N THR A 63 15.80 0.45 -8.06
CA THR A 63 15.32 -0.95 -8.06
C THR A 63 15.19 -1.56 -6.65
N PRO A 64 14.41 -0.95 -5.73
CA PRO A 64 14.22 -1.47 -4.38
C PRO A 64 13.47 -2.80 -4.40
N ASP A 65 13.71 -3.65 -3.38
CA ASP A 65 12.99 -4.92 -3.21
C ASP A 65 11.54 -4.72 -2.73
N LEU A 66 11.29 -3.68 -1.95
CA LEU A 66 9.97 -3.36 -1.38
C LEU A 66 9.72 -1.86 -1.42
N VAL A 67 8.56 -1.48 -1.93
CA VAL A 67 8.06 -0.09 -1.85
C VAL A 67 6.69 -0.08 -1.21
N PHE A 68 6.51 0.78 -0.22
CA PHE A 68 5.21 1.14 0.30
C PHE A 68 4.85 2.53 -0.23
N LEU A 69 3.75 2.62 -0.98
CA LEU A 69 3.17 3.87 -1.46
C LEU A 69 1.80 4.04 -0.83
N TYR A 70 1.60 5.11 -0.06
CA TYR A 70 0.32 5.48 0.52
C TYR A 70 -0.23 6.73 -0.16
N LEU A 71 -1.47 6.64 -0.62
CA LEU A 71 -2.24 7.69 -1.28
C LEU A 71 -3.41 8.06 -0.35
N GLY A 72 -3.40 9.26 0.23
CA GLY A 72 -4.31 9.65 1.31
C GLY A 72 -5.48 10.54 0.90
N ASP A 73 -5.49 11.06 -0.33
CA ASP A 73 -6.52 12.04 -0.75
C ASP A 73 -7.93 11.46 -0.68
N THR A 74 -8.12 10.15 -0.88
CA THR A 74 -9.44 9.50 -0.84
C THR A 74 -10.07 9.55 0.54
N ASP A 75 -9.29 9.39 1.60
CA ASP A 75 -9.77 9.47 2.98
C ASP A 75 -10.18 10.92 3.34
N GLU A 76 -9.34 11.89 3.01
CA GLU A 76 -9.64 13.32 3.23
C GLU A 76 -10.92 13.75 2.53
N VAL A 77 -11.10 13.38 1.25
CA VAL A 77 -12.33 13.69 0.49
C VAL A 77 -13.53 12.95 1.07
N GLY A 78 -13.34 11.74 1.58
CA GLY A 78 -14.37 10.99 2.30
C GLY A 78 -14.88 11.75 3.51
N HIS A 79 -13.98 12.30 4.33
CA HIS A 79 -14.35 13.13 5.48
C HIS A 79 -14.99 14.47 5.09
N ASP A 80 -14.49 15.12 4.06
CA ASP A 80 -14.94 16.44 3.65
C ASP A 80 -16.28 16.41 2.89
N CYS A 81 -16.43 15.48 1.94
CA CYS A 81 -17.57 15.44 1.01
C CYS A 81 -18.51 14.23 1.24
N GLY A 82 -18.05 13.20 1.93
CA GLY A 82 -18.77 11.95 2.16
C GLY A 82 -18.34 10.84 1.20
N TRP A 83 -18.29 9.60 1.75
CA TRP A 83 -18.01 8.39 0.98
C TRP A 83 -19.08 8.15 -0.08
N MET A 84 -18.66 7.62 -1.23
CA MET A 84 -19.49 7.24 -2.38
C MET A 84 -20.18 8.41 -3.09
N GLY A 85 -19.92 9.67 -2.70
CA GLY A 85 -20.35 10.87 -3.44
C GLY A 85 -19.54 11.09 -4.72
N GLU A 86 -19.95 12.08 -5.53
CA GLU A 86 -19.32 12.38 -6.83
C GLU A 86 -17.84 12.77 -6.66
N GLU A 87 -17.53 13.62 -5.69
CA GLU A 87 -16.18 14.08 -5.39
C GLU A 87 -15.29 12.91 -4.92
N TYR A 88 -15.82 12.04 -4.04
CA TYR A 88 -15.12 10.85 -3.59
C TYR A 88 -14.80 9.89 -4.74
N LEU A 89 -15.77 9.63 -5.61
CA LEU A 89 -15.57 8.76 -6.78
C LEU A 89 -14.56 9.36 -7.77
N ALA A 90 -14.57 10.67 -7.95
CA ALA A 90 -13.57 11.36 -8.78
C ALA A 90 -12.16 11.24 -8.16
N CYS A 91 -12.03 11.40 -6.85
CA CYS A 91 -10.77 11.22 -6.12
C CYS A 91 -10.27 9.77 -6.20
N THR A 92 -11.16 8.80 -5.97
CA THR A 92 -10.84 7.37 -6.13
C THR A 92 -10.36 7.05 -7.55
N ALA A 93 -11.01 7.62 -8.58
CA ALA A 93 -10.57 7.48 -9.96
C ALA A 93 -9.16 8.08 -10.18
N ASN A 94 -8.80 9.15 -9.48
CA ASN A 94 -7.44 9.70 -9.50
C ASN A 94 -6.44 8.74 -8.86
N ALA A 95 -6.72 8.21 -7.67
CA ALA A 95 -5.87 7.22 -7.01
C ALA A 95 -5.62 6.01 -7.92
N MET A 96 -6.67 5.52 -8.60
CA MET A 96 -6.54 4.43 -9.57
C MET A 96 -5.71 4.81 -10.81
N ARG A 97 -5.72 6.08 -11.24
CA ARG A 97 -4.80 6.57 -12.29
C ARG A 97 -3.36 6.56 -11.80
N CYS A 98 -3.10 6.96 -10.55
CA CYS A 98 -1.77 6.89 -9.94
C CYS A 98 -1.26 5.43 -9.90
N VAL A 99 -2.08 4.49 -9.44
CA VAL A 99 -1.74 3.06 -9.42
C VAL A 99 -1.43 2.54 -10.83
N ARG A 100 -2.23 2.90 -11.83
CA ARG A 100 -2.00 2.52 -13.24
C ARG A 100 -0.66 3.06 -13.72
N ARG A 101 -0.34 4.34 -13.47
CA ARG A 101 0.95 4.94 -13.85
C ARG A 101 2.12 4.21 -13.21
N VAL A 102 2.01 3.85 -11.93
CA VAL A 102 3.01 3.01 -11.26
C VAL A 102 3.17 1.70 -12.02
N ARG A 103 2.07 0.96 -12.26
CA ARG A 103 2.13 -0.36 -12.93
C ARG A 103 2.72 -0.30 -14.33
N GLU A 104 2.41 0.74 -15.10
CA GLU A 104 2.89 0.93 -16.47
C GLU A 104 4.36 1.39 -16.54
N SER A 105 4.85 2.02 -15.48
CA SER A 105 6.19 2.64 -15.44
C SER A 105 7.26 1.74 -14.78
N VAL A 106 6.86 0.87 -13.84
CA VAL A 106 7.82 0.01 -13.11
C VAL A 106 8.13 -1.27 -13.89
N PRO A 107 9.29 -1.92 -13.61
CA PRO A 107 9.64 -3.20 -14.24
C PRO A 107 8.55 -4.26 -14.09
N GLN A 108 8.38 -5.11 -15.12
CA GLN A 108 7.27 -6.08 -15.18
C GLN A 108 7.41 -7.25 -14.19
N ASP A 109 8.55 -7.45 -13.60
CA ASP A 109 8.83 -8.43 -12.55
C ASP A 109 8.38 -7.99 -11.15
N TYR A 110 8.00 -6.72 -10.99
CA TYR A 110 7.37 -6.27 -9.75
C TYR A 110 5.97 -6.84 -9.58
N ASN A 111 5.69 -7.27 -8.35
CA ASN A 111 4.33 -7.57 -7.91
C ASN A 111 3.73 -6.35 -7.21
N ILE A 112 2.45 -6.10 -7.43
CA ILE A 112 1.70 -5.00 -6.81
C ILE A 112 0.58 -5.60 -5.96
N ILE A 113 0.53 -5.20 -4.70
CA ILE A 113 -0.59 -5.44 -3.80
C ILE A 113 -1.27 -4.09 -3.58
N LEU A 114 -2.51 -3.96 -4.03
CA LEU A 114 -3.34 -2.78 -3.83
C LEU A 114 -4.41 -3.11 -2.80
N LEU A 115 -4.54 -2.26 -1.79
CA LEU A 115 -5.58 -2.35 -0.77
C LEU A 115 -5.92 -0.96 -0.23
N ALA A 116 -6.98 -0.87 0.55
CA ALA A 116 -7.23 0.22 1.47
C ALA A 116 -6.99 -0.26 2.92
N ASP A 117 -6.75 0.64 3.84
CA ASP A 117 -6.62 0.36 5.28
C ASP A 117 -8.00 0.20 5.95
N HIS A 118 -9.01 0.89 5.44
CA HIS A 118 -10.43 0.79 5.84
C HIS A 118 -11.35 1.20 4.70
N GLY A 119 -12.64 0.99 4.86
CA GLY A 119 -13.69 1.62 4.09
C GLY A 119 -14.26 2.85 4.81
N GLY A 120 -15.51 3.22 4.53
CA GLY A 120 -16.17 4.34 5.21
C GLY A 120 -17.62 4.51 4.80
N HIS A 121 -18.37 5.27 5.58
CA HIS A 121 -19.76 5.59 5.34
C HIS A 121 -20.05 7.05 5.75
N GLU A 122 -21.00 7.67 5.09
CA GLU A 122 -21.29 9.09 5.28
C GLU A 122 -20.01 9.94 5.21
N ARG A 123 -19.53 10.46 6.35
CA ARG A 123 -18.25 11.20 6.50
C ARG A 123 -17.37 10.63 7.59
N HIS A 124 -17.54 9.36 7.90
CA HIS A 124 -16.88 8.68 9.02
C HIS A 124 -16.40 7.29 8.65
N HIS A 125 -15.52 6.76 9.47
CA HIS A 125 -15.09 5.36 9.47
C HIS A 125 -14.73 4.93 10.90
N GLY A 126 -14.27 3.69 11.07
CA GLY A 126 -13.77 3.16 12.35
C GLY A 126 -14.85 2.47 13.19
N THR A 127 -15.95 2.08 12.57
CA THR A 127 -17.00 1.26 13.20
C THR A 127 -16.88 -0.22 12.76
N GLU A 128 -17.75 -1.08 13.31
CA GLU A 128 -17.86 -2.49 12.87
C GLU A 128 -18.83 -2.66 11.68
N MET A 129 -19.25 -1.57 11.05
CA MET A 129 -20.14 -1.64 9.89
C MET A 129 -19.40 -2.28 8.70
N PRO A 130 -20.10 -3.07 7.87
CA PRO A 130 -19.50 -3.68 6.68
C PRO A 130 -18.83 -2.67 5.75
N GLU A 131 -19.39 -1.46 5.64
CA GLU A 131 -18.87 -0.37 4.82
C GLU A 131 -17.49 0.12 5.28
N ASP A 132 -17.20 0.04 6.58
CA ASP A 132 -15.90 0.42 7.16
C ASP A 132 -14.91 -0.74 7.11
N MET A 133 -15.41 -1.96 7.33
CA MET A 133 -14.59 -3.16 7.49
C MET A 133 -14.23 -3.85 6.17
N THR A 134 -14.97 -3.59 5.10
CA THR A 134 -14.73 -4.22 3.80
C THR A 134 -13.82 -3.35 2.94
N ILE A 135 -12.67 -3.89 2.56
CA ILE A 135 -11.68 -3.21 1.74
C ILE A 135 -11.42 -3.98 0.43
N PRO A 136 -11.04 -3.29 -0.65
CA PRO A 136 -10.52 -3.96 -1.83
C PRO A 136 -9.16 -4.60 -1.51
N LEU A 137 -8.87 -5.75 -2.11
CA LEU A 137 -7.54 -6.35 -2.14
C LEU A 137 -7.29 -6.90 -3.54
N VAL A 138 -6.34 -6.29 -4.24
CA VAL A 138 -5.98 -6.67 -5.62
C VAL A 138 -4.51 -7.06 -5.66
N LEU A 139 -4.25 -8.25 -6.21
CA LEU A 139 -2.93 -8.81 -6.39
C LEU A 139 -2.60 -8.84 -7.89
N ASN A 140 -1.52 -8.19 -8.31
CA ASN A 140 -1.11 -8.09 -9.70
C ASN A 140 0.39 -8.32 -9.85
N GLY A 141 0.79 -9.12 -10.80
CA GLY A 141 2.20 -9.39 -11.12
C GLY A 141 2.51 -10.86 -11.35
N PRO A 142 3.76 -11.20 -11.64
CA PRO A 142 4.15 -12.55 -12.08
C PRO A 142 3.97 -13.65 -11.02
N ALA A 143 3.85 -13.29 -9.73
CA ALA A 143 3.61 -14.28 -8.67
C ALA A 143 2.14 -14.69 -8.55
N PHE A 144 1.22 -14.02 -9.23
CA PHE A 144 -0.22 -14.23 -9.08
C PHE A 144 -0.82 -14.85 -10.35
N THR A 145 -1.92 -15.58 -10.18
CA THR A 145 -2.68 -16.15 -11.29
C THR A 145 -3.71 -15.14 -11.77
N GLU A 146 -3.68 -14.80 -13.04
CA GLU A 146 -4.64 -13.86 -13.64
C GLU A 146 -6.09 -14.39 -13.55
N GLY A 147 -7.02 -13.50 -13.20
CA GLY A 147 -8.45 -13.82 -13.10
C GLY A 147 -8.85 -14.66 -11.90
N GLN A 148 -7.90 -15.00 -11.01
CA GLN A 148 -8.23 -15.70 -9.78
C GLN A 148 -8.91 -14.77 -8.78
N CYS A 149 -10.09 -15.19 -8.29
CA CYS A 149 -10.75 -14.57 -7.16
C CYS A 149 -10.53 -15.42 -5.91
N PHE A 150 -10.41 -14.78 -4.76
CA PHE A 150 -10.35 -15.48 -3.48
C PHE A 150 -11.25 -14.78 -2.47
N GLU A 151 -11.75 -15.54 -1.51
CA GLU A 151 -12.58 -15.03 -0.43
C GLU A 151 -11.83 -15.15 0.91
N GLY A 152 -12.16 -14.28 1.85
CA GLY A 152 -11.68 -14.38 3.23
C GLY A 152 -10.24 -13.92 3.44
N GLY A 153 -9.72 -13.02 2.61
CA GLY A 153 -8.47 -12.32 2.88
C GLY A 153 -8.64 -11.28 3.99
N SER A 154 -7.56 -11.01 4.71
CA SER A 154 -7.48 -9.98 5.76
C SER A 154 -6.32 -9.05 5.49
N ILE A 155 -6.43 -7.79 5.96
CA ILE A 155 -5.30 -6.86 5.96
C ILE A 155 -4.08 -7.44 6.69
N LEU A 156 -4.29 -8.30 7.68
CA LEU A 156 -3.22 -9.01 8.40
C LEU A 156 -2.39 -9.94 7.49
N ASP A 157 -2.97 -10.40 6.38
CA ASP A 157 -2.33 -11.33 5.45
C ASP A 157 -1.34 -10.63 4.50
N VAL A 158 -1.41 -9.30 4.40
CA VAL A 158 -0.59 -8.51 3.46
C VAL A 158 0.89 -8.59 3.81
N ALA A 159 1.26 -8.33 5.06
CA ALA A 159 2.66 -8.34 5.48
C ALA A 159 3.31 -9.74 5.35
N PRO A 160 2.69 -10.86 5.75
CA PRO A 160 3.22 -12.20 5.47
C PRO A 160 3.30 -12.53 3.96
N THR A 161 2.36 -12.03 3.15
CA THR A 161 2.40 -12.20 1.69
C THR A 161 3.61 -11.48 1.09
N LEU A 162 3.85 -10.23 1.50
CA LEU A 162 5.04 -9.48 1.10
C LEU A 162 6.31 -10.18 1.55
N GLY A 163 6.34 -10.76 2.76
CA GLY A 163 7.47 -11.58 3.23
C GLY A 163 7.77 -12.75 2.29
N THR A 164 6.73 -13.43 1.80
CA THR A 164 6.89 -14.52 0.83
C THR A 164 7.41 -14.02 -0.53
N LEU A 165 6.91 -12.87 -1.01
CA LEU A 165 7.31 -12.29 -2.30
C LEU A 165 8.76 -11.78 -2.28
N VAL A 166 9.14 -11.09 -1.21
CA VAL A 166 10.42 -10.38 -1.08
C VAL A 166 11.51 -11.29 -0.50
N GLY A 167 11.12 -12.36 0.20
CA GLY A 167 12.05 -13.34 0.75
C GLY A 167 12.49 -13.06 2.19
N PHE A 168 11.64 -12.46 3.01
CA PHE A 168 11.88 -12.33 4.44
C PHE A 168 10.85 -13.12 5.27
N LYS A 169 11.25 -13.49 6.51
CA LYS A 169 10.37 -14.24 7.41
C LYS A 169 9.47 -13.31 8.20
N PRO A 170 8.17 -13.61 8.33
CA PRO A 170 7.26 -12.89 9.20
C PRO A 170 7.79 -12.79 10.64
N ALA A 171 7.41 -11.73 11.35
CA ALA A 171 7.63 -11.68 12.79
C ALA A 171 6.76 -12.74 13.50
N ARG A 172 7.25 -13.24 14.64
CA ARG A 172 6.55 -14.31 15.38
C ARG A 172 5.15 -13.90 15.83
N GLU A 173 4.97 -12.62 16.06
CA GLU A 173 3.74 -12.02 16.59
C GLU A 173 2.72 -11.68 15.49
N TRP A 174 3.04 -11.87 14.21
CA TRP A 174 2.10 -11.62 13.14
C TRP A 174 1.08 -12.76 13.06
N GLU A 175 -0.20 -12.42 13.08
CA GLU A 175 -1.31 -13.37 13.10
C GLU A 175 -1.79 -13.76 11.69
N GLY A 176 -1.49 -12.93 10.68
CA GLY A 176 -1.86 -13.18 9.29
C GLY A 176 -1.05 -14.31 8.65
N LYS A 177 -1.50 -14.76 7.50
CA LYS A 177 -0.88 -15.81 6.68
C LYS A 177 -0.63 -15.31 5.27
N SER A 178 0.39 -15.84 4.60
CA SER A 178 0.61 -15.55 3.18
C SER A 178 -0.55 -16.03 2.33
N LEU A 179 -1.03 -15.16 1.41
CA LEU A 179 -2.06 -15.46 0.41
C LEU A 179 -1.50 -16.26 -0.78
N ILE A 180 -0.19 -16.42 -0.86
CA ILE A 180 0.48 -17.22 -1.88
C ILE A 180 1.23 -18.38 -1.24
N ALA A 181 1.21 -19.53 -1.92
CA ALA A 181 1.99 -20.67 -1.48
C ALA A 181 3.48 -20.44 -1.75
N VAL A 182 4.33 -20.78 -0.79
CA VAL A 182 5.77 -20.89 -1.04
C VAL A 182 5.96 -22.04 -2.03
N LYS A 183 6.52 -21.75 -3.21
CA LYS A 183 7.00 -22.85 -4.08
C LYS A 183 8.20 -23.48 -3.39
N GLU A 184 8.04 -24.72 -2.94
CA GLU A 184 9.11 -25.56 -2.42
C GLU A 184 10.15 -25.85 -3.51
#